data_b4d84e4156e29bce3f86f08bae6b6db3
#
_entry.id   b4d84e4156e29bce3f86f08bae6b6db3
#
_cell.length_a   1.000
_cell.length_b   1.000
_cell.length_c   1.000
_cell.angle_alpha   90.00
_cell.angle_beta   90.00
_cell.angle_gamma   90.00
#
_symmetry.space_group_name_H-M   'P 1'
#
loop_
_entity.id
_entity.type
_entity.pdbx_description
1 polymer ?
#
loop_
_entity_poly.entity_id
_entity_poly.type
_entity_poly.pdbx_seq_one_letter_code
_entity_poly.pdbx_strand_id
1 'polypeptide(L)'
;MISNCHLCERRDFLKRATLGSAAFFTMPGVFAEALTETPPMTEGPFYPDKLPLDTDNDLLRINDGITPAVGAITHLHGKVTDLKGNPVSNARVEIWQADNKGAYIHSKDGGLTGPKRDANFQGFGRFMTGRDGRYYFRTIKPVPYGPRTPHIHVAVYRGNKRALTTQCFIDGDKGNAKDGLIKRLGDPVKHLMVKFAPIPNSKAGELSGEFNIVLGVTPDDGHE
;
A
#
# COMPACT_ATOMS: atom_id res chain seq x y z
N MET A 1 -50.69 -26.14 -48.95
CA MET A 1 -49.34 -25.76 -49.42
C MET A 1 -48.58 -25.15 -48.24
N ILE A 2 -47.74 -25.95 -47.61
CA ILE A 2 -46.87 -25.47 -46.49
C ILE A 2 -45.45 -25.63 -47.01
N SER A 3 -44.78 -24.51 -47.22
CA SER A 3 -43.40 -24.47 -47.71
C SER A 3 -42.42 -24.40 -46.52
N ASN A 4 -41.60 -25.42 -46.41
CA ASN A 4 -40.46 -25.51 -45.51
C ASN A 4 -39.34 -24.52 -45.91
N CYS A 5 -38.97 -23.63 -45.03
CA CYS A 5 -37.74 -22.88 -45.16
C CYS A 5 -37.05 -22.67 -43.79
N HIS A 6 -36.60 -23.76 -43.17
CA HIS A 6 -35.80 -23.68 -41.91
C HIS A 6 -34.33 -24.15 -42.04
N LEU A 7 -33.85 -24.41 -43.25
CA LEU A 7 -32.47 -24.93 -43.47
C LEU A 7 -31.48 -23.89 -43.99
N CYS A 8 -31.93 -22.66 -44.28
CA CYS A 8 -31.05 -21.61 -44.83
C CYS A 8 -30.35 -20.80 -43.75
N GLU A 9 -30.92 -20.65 -42.58
CA GLU A 9 -30.38 -19.75 -41.55
C GLU A 9 -29.15 -20.28 -40.79
N ARG A 10 -28.99 -21.59 -40.66
CA ARG A 10 -27.84 -22.19 -39.96
C ARG A 10 -26.50 -22.06 -40.73
N ARG A 11 -26.59 -22.12 -42.06
CA ARG A 11 -25.37 -21.99 -42.91
C ARG A 11 -24.88 -20.56 -43.00
N ASP A 12 -25.77 -19.59 -42.98
CA ASP A 12 -25.38 -18.17 -43.01
C ASP A 12 -24.89 -17.67 -41.65
N PHE A 13 -25.39 -18.23 -40.54
CA PHE A 13 -24.83 -17.97 -39.23
C PHE A 13 -23.41 -18.51 -39.09
N LEU A 14 -23.14 -19.72 -39.57
CA LEU A 14 -21.77 -20.29 -39.50
C LEU A 14 -20.77 -19.55 -40.41
N LYS A 15 -21.19 -19.04 -41.57
CA LYS A 15 -20.34 -18.20 -42.42
C LYS A 15 -20.03 -16.84 -41.82
N ARG A 16 -20.95 -16.27 -41.05
CA ARG A 16 -20.72 -14.99 -40.32
C ARG A 16 -19.90 -15.20 -39.06
N ALA A 17 -19.99 -16.33 -38.39
CA ALA A 17 -19.19 -16.68 -37.23
C ALA A 17 -17.70 -16.91 -37.55
N THR A 18 -17.42 -17.49 -38.76
CA THR A 18 -16.03 -17.73 -39.19
C THR A 18 -15.27 -16.45 -39.64
N LEU A 19 -16.00 -15.43 -40.09
CA LEU A 19 -15.37 -14.13 -40.44
C LEU A 19 -15.10 -13.25 -39.20
N GLY A 20 -15.80 -13.47 -38.09
CA GLY A 20 -15.57 -12.77 -36.82
C GLY A 20 -14.38 -13.32 -36.01
N SER A 21 -14.02 -14.58 -36.22
CA SER A 21 -12.97 -15.23 -35.42
C SER A 21 -11.54 -14.91 -35.90
N ALA A 22 -11.37 -14.46 -37.15
CA ALA A 22 -10.05 -14.12 -37.69
C ALA A 22 -9.55 -12.73 -37.25
N ALA A 23 -10.44 -11.85 -36.79
CA ALA A 23 -10.07 -10.51 -36.36
C ALA A 23 -9.52 -10.44 -34.91
N PHE A 24 -9.72 -11.52 -34.11
CA PHE A 24 -9.23 -11.55 -32.72
C PHE A 24 -7.77 -12.00 -32.59
N PHE A 25 -7.18 -12.56 -33.63
CA PHE A 25 -5.80 -13.06 -33.59
C PHE A 25 -4.73 -12.10 -34.11
N THR A 26 -5.11 -10.90 -34.54
CA THR A 26 -4.17 -9.89 -35.01
C THR A 26 -4.15 -8.61 -34.18
N MET A 27 -4.73 -8.61 -32.98
CA MET A 27 -4.35 -7.56 -32.02
C MET A 27 -2.87 -7.80 -31.65
N PRO A 28 -1.98 -6.84 -31.91
CA PRO A 28 -0.67 -6.90 -31.30
C PRO A 28 -0.91 -7.10 -29.83
N GLY A 29 -0.31 -8.16 -29.24
CA GLY A 29 -0.44 -8.39 -27.82
C GLY A 29 -0.13 -7.07 -27.12
N VAL A 30 -1.10 -6.54 -26.37
CA VAL A 30 -0.84 -5.45 -25.45
C VAL A 30 0.16 -6.08 -24.48
N PHE A 31 1.46 -5.91 -24.74
CA PHE A 31 2.47 -6.18 -23.75
C PHE A 31 2.11 -5.27 -22.60
N ALA A 32 1.58 -5.85 -21.52
CA ALA A 32 1.37 -5.11 -20.29
C ALA A 32 2.74 -4.49 -19.98
N GLU A 33 2.84 -3.18 -20.06
CA GLU A 33 4.06 -2.48 -19.71
C GLU A 33 4.41 -2.88 -18.27
N ALA A 34 5.63 -3.38 -18.07
CA ALA A 34 6.04 -3.82 -16.75
C ALA A 34 5.95 -2.64 -15.78
N LEU A 35 5.29 -2.86 -14.67
CA LEU A 35 5.18 -1.83 -13.63
C LEU A 35 6.58 -1.47 -13.11
N THR A 36 6.73 -0.21 -12.73
CA THR A 36 7.96 0.23 -12.07
C THR A 36 7.99 -0.28 -10.63
N GLU A 37 9.07 -0.95 -10.27
CA GLU A 37 9.30 -1.43 -8.90
C GLU A 37 9.24 -0.27 -7.90
N THR A 38 8.62 -0.52 -6.74
CA THR A 38 8.63 0.43 -5.63
C THR A 38 10.06 0.56 -5.08
N PRO A 39 10.64 1.77 -5.07
CA PRO A 39 12.01 1.95 -4.63
C PRO A 39 12.21 1.54 -3.16
N PRO A 40 13.25 0.77 -2.84
CA PRO A 40 13.60 0.47 -1.47
C PRO A 40 14.14 1.71 -0.76
N MET A 41 13.84 1.81 0.53
CA MET A 41 14.41 2.83 1.42
C MET A 41 14.88 2.20 2.74
N THR A 42 15.67 2.97 3.49
CA THR A 42 16.15 2.52 4.79
C THR A 42 14.99 2.30 5.77
N GLU A 43 15.12 1.25 6.59
CA GLU A 43 14.24 1.01 7.74
C GLU A 43 14.30 2.15 8.76
N GLY A 44 15.44 2.83 8.82
CA GLY A 44 15.70 3.83 9.85
C GLY A 44 15.96 3.20 11.23
N PRO A 45 16.20 4.03 12.25
CA PRO A 45 16.58 3.56 13.58
C PRO A 45 15.41 3.18 14.49
N PHE A 46 14.15 3.33 14.05
CA PHE A 46 12.96 3.26 14.91
C PHE A 46 11.94 2.20 14.51
N TYR A 47 12.35 1.15 13.77
CA TYR A 47 11.54 -0.06 13.73
C TYR A 47 11.40 -0.58 15.16
N PRO A 48 10.19 -0.90 15.66
CA PRO A 48 9.98 -1.24 17.06
C PRO A 48 10.88 -2.38 17.52
N ASP A 49 11.73 -2.11 18.52
CA ASP A 49 12.59 -3.11 19.17
C ASP A 49 11.78 -4.02 20.10
N LYS A 50 10.59 -3.58 20.50
CA LYS A 50 9.56 -4.36 21.15
C LYS A 50 8.23 -4.08 20.46
N LEU A 51 7.66 -5.09 19.83
CA LEU A 51 6.34 -4.94 19.22
C LEU A 51 5.29 -4.67 20.28
N PRO A 52 4.28 -3.81 20.02
CA PRO A 52 3.14 -3.64 20.91
C PRO A 52 2.37 -4.95 21.02
N LEU A 53 1.59 -5.11 22.09
CA LEU A 53 0.71 -6.28 22.26
C LEU A 53 -0.36 -6.32 21.17
N ASP A 54 -0.85 -5.17 20.77
CA ASP A 54 -1.73 -5.00 19.64
C ASP A 54 -0.93 -4.63 18.40
N THR A 55 -1.14 -5.36 17.33
CA THR A 55 -0.41 -5.16 16.06
C THR A 55 -1.36 -5.17 14.87
N ASP A 56 -2.66 -4.95 15.09
CA ASP A 56 -3.63 -4.94 14.03
C ASP A 56 -3.47 -3.71 13.11
N ASN A 57 -4.41 -3.49 12.22
CA ASN A 57 -4.36 -2.42 11.23
C ASN A 57 -5.08 -1.12 11.66
N ASP A 58 -5.59 -1.04 12.88
CA ASP A 58 -6.15 0.19 13.46
C ASP A 58 -5.19 0.80 14.49
N LEU A 59 -4.29 1.66 14.04
CA LEU A 59 -3.30 2.29 14.90
C LEU A 59 -3.87 3.37 15.83
N LEU A 60 -5.14 3.73 15.67
CA LEU A 60 -5.80 4.76 16.49
C LEU A 60 -6.39 4.23 17.78
N ARG A 61 -6.46 2.92 17.92
CA ARG A 61 -6.97 2.25 19.11
C ARG A 61 -6.02 1.12 19.50
N ILE A 62 -5.74 1.02 20.79
CA ILE A 62 -4.98 -0.10 21.35
C ILE A 62 -5.98 -1.01 22.06
N ASN A 63 -6.16 -2.21 21.56
CA ASN A 63 -7.18 -3.17 22.03
C ASN A 63 -8.58 -2.52 22.11
N ASP A 64 -9.29 -2.71 23.20
CA ASP A 64 -10.62 -2.13 23.44
C ASP A 64 -10.58 -0.70 24.03
N GLY A 65 -9.47 0.01 23.90
CA GLY A 65 -9.30 1.38 24.38
C GLY A 65 -10.39 2.33 23.85
N ILE A 66 -11.03 3.06 24.73
CA ILE A 66 -12.10 4.01 24.38
C ILE A 66 -11.56 5.38 23.94
N THR A 67 -10.35 5.71 24.34
CA THR A 67 -9.68 6.97 23.97
C THR A 67 -8.85 6.76 22.71
N PRO A 68 -9.19 7.41 21.59
CA PRO A 68 -8.40 7.28 20.38
C PRO A 68 -7.11 8.09 20.46
N ALA A 69 -6.14 7.74 19.61
CA ALA A 69 -4.94 8.53 19.40
C ALA A 69 -5.25 9.93 18.87
N VAL A 70 -4.34 10.86 19.15
CA VAL A 70 -4.44 12.26 18.70
C VAL A 70 -3.83 12.39 17.29
N GLY A 71 -4.56 13.03 16.38
CA GLY A 71 -4.08 13.33 15.02
C GLY A 71 -5.19 13.36 13.98
N ALA A 72 -4.87 13.75 12.76
CA ALA A 72 -5.81 13.70 11.65
C ALA A 72 -5.98 12.25 11.19
N ILE A 73 -7.17 11.68 11.38
CA ILE A 73 -7.48 10.30 10.99
C ILE A 73 -7.19 10.10 9.51
N THR A 74 -6.46 9.06 9.20
CA THR A 74 -6.01 8.77 7.84
C THR A 74 -6.19 7.29 7.51
N HIS A 75 -6.81 7.02 6.39
CA HIS A 75 -6.98 5.70 5.82
C HIS A 75 -5.92 5.47 4.75
N LEU A 76 -4.85 4.74 5.09
CA LEU A 76 -3.82 4.33 4.15
C LEU A 76 -4.21 2.98 3.57
N HIS A 77 -4.33 2.89 2.26
CA HIS A 77 -4.68 1.67 1.57
C HIS A 77 -3.88 1.52 0.28
N GLY A 78 -3.91 0.34 -0.30
CA GLY A 78 -3.24 0.09 -1.57
C GLY A 78 -3.28 -1.38 -1.95
N LYS A 79 -2.49 -1.71 -2.94
CA LYS A 79 -2.34 -3.06 -3.48
C LYS A 79 -0.86 -3.43 -3.58
N VAL A 80 -0.54 -4.64 -3.22
CA VAL A 80 0.77 -5.25 -3.47
C VAL A 80 0.67 -6.08 -4.75
N THR A 81 1.52 -5.78 -5.73
CA THR A 81 1.59 -6.50 -7.01
C THR A 81 3.01 -6.92 -7.32
N ASP A 82 3.17 -7.84 -8.26
CA ASP A 82 4.44 -8.10 -8.94
C ASP A 82 4.65 -7.11 -10.10
N LEU A 83 5.79 -7.21 -10.79
CA LEU A 83 6.13 -6.39 -11.98
C LEU A 83 5.16 -6.57 -13.15
N LYS A 84 4.41 -7.66 -13.18
CA LYS A 84 3.40 -7.96 -14.21
C LYS A 84 2.01 -7.44 -13.85
N GLY A 85 1.86 -6.84 -12.65
CA GLY A 85 0.59 -6.37 -12.13
C GLY A 85 -0.27 -7.44 -11.47
N ASN A 86 0.22 -8.67 -11.32
CA ASN A 86 -0.50 -9.71 -10.61
C ASN A 86 -0.55 -9.38 -9.11
N PRO A 87 -1.70 -9.57 -8.46
CA PRO A 87 -1.79 -9.34 -7.01
C PRO A 87 -0.96 -10.35 -6.22
N VAL A 88 -0.25 -9.86 -5.21
CA VAL A 88 0.49 -10.69 -4.27
C VAL A 88 -0.39 -10.96 -3.06
N SER A 89 -0.92 -12.18 -2.96
CA SER A 89 -1.71 -12.65 -1.81
C SER A 89 -0.82 -13.11 -0.67
N ASN A 90 -1.38 -13.12 0.56
CA ASN A 90 -0.68 -13.54 1.78
C ASN A 90 0.66 -12.82 2.02
N ALA A 91 0.81 -11.61 1.50
CA ALA A 91 1.91 -10.73 1.86
C ALA A 91 1.57 -10.05 3.19
N ARG A 92 2.50 -10.08 4.15
CA ARG A 92 2.39 -9.29 5.37
C ARG A 92 2.92 -7.90 5.10
N VAL A 93 2.04 -6.91 5.15
CA VAL A 93 2.40 -5.49 5.12
C VAL A 93 2.50 -5.00 6.54
N GLU A 94 3.59 -4.34 6.88
CA GLU A 94 3.80 -3.70 8.17
C GLU A 94 4.02 -2.20 7.95
N ILE A 95 3.45 -1.38 8.84
CA ILE A 95 3.74 0.04 8.87
C ILE A 95 4.20 0.46 10.26
N TRP A 96 5.08 1.45 10.32
CA TRP A 96 5.42 2.15 11.56
C TRP A 96 5.66 3.62 11.30
N GLN A 97 5.26 4.45 12.23
CA GLN A 97 5.38 5.90 12.12
C GLN A 97 5.42 6.56 13.49
N ALA A 98 5.87 7.82 13.51
CA ALA A 98 5.76 8.67 14.66
C ALA A 98 4.30 9.03 14.98
N ASP A 99 3.99 9.24 16.24
CA ASP A 99 2.73 9.82 16.70
C ASP A 99 2.60 11.32 16.31
N ASN A 100 1.50 11.96 16.69
CA ASN A 100 1.26 13.38 16.37
C ASN A 100 2.26 14.37 17.05
N LYS A 101 3.12 13.88 17.93
CA LYS A 101 4.19 14.67 18.59
C LYS A 101 5.57 14.36 18.01
N GLY A 102 5.65 13.50 17.00
CA GLY A 102 6.90 13.08 16.37
C GLY A 102 7.65 11.99 17.13
N ALA A 103 7.00 11.23 18.02
CA ALA A 103 7.63 10.17 18.81
C ALA A 103 7.30 8.77 18.27
N TYR A 104 8.32 7.90 18.20
CA TYR A 104 8.19 6.50 17.78
C TYR A 104 8.06 5.55 18.96
N ILE A 105 7.48 4.39 18.71
CA ILE A 105 7.43 3.26 19.64
C ILE A 105 8.76 2.50 19.61
N HIS A 106 9.82 3.11 20.13
CA HIS A 106 11.15 2.53 20.15
C HIS A 106 11.90 2.96 21.43
N SER A 107 12.69 2.07 22.05
CA SER A 107 13.38 2.34 23.31
C SER A 107 14.30 3.58 23.24
N LYS A 108 14.96 3.80 22.10
CA LYS A 108 15.81 4.99 21.86
C LYS A 108 15.02 6.30 21.73
N ASP A 109 13.71 6.23 21.49
CA ASP A 109 12.82 7.38 21.37
C ASP A 109 11.84 7.48 22.54
N GLY A 110 12.16 6.88 23.68
CA GLY A 110 11.34 6.85 24.88
C GLY A 110 10.43 5.63 24.99
N GLY A 111 10.44 4.75 24.01
CA GLY A 111 9.70 3.49 24.02
C GLY A 111 8.20 3.65 24.17
N LEU A 112 7.54 2.61 24.72
CA LEU A 112 6.08 2.60 24.95
C LEU A 112 5.59 3.62 25.99
N THR A 113 6.47 4.06 26.90
CA THR A 113 6.16 4.90 28.04
C THR A 113 6.84 6.26 28.02
N GLY A 114 7.48 6.61 26.90
CA GLY A 114 8.18 7.88 26.78
C GLY A 114 7.26 9.09 27.06
N PRO A 115 7.70 10.08 27.85
CA PRO A 115 6.83 11.18 28.32
C PRO A 115 6.27 12.07 27.18
N LYS A 116 6.86 11.99 26.00
CA LYS A 116 6.41 12.74 24.81
C LYS A 116 5.42 11.98 23.96
N ARG A 117 5.34 10.66 24.11
CA ARG A 117 4.55 9.80 23.25
C ARG A 117 3.05 9.88 23.57
N ASP A 118 2.21 9.76 22.55
CA ASP A 118 0.78 9.48 22.72
C ASP A 118 0.59 8.00 23.08
N ALA A 119 0.20 7.72 24.33
CA ALA A 119 -0.01 6.36 24.83
C ALA A 119 -1.17 5.62 24.13
N ASN A 120 -2.06 6.34 23.45
CA ASN A 120 -3.21 5.77 22.73
C ASN A 120 -2.87 5.46 21.27
N PHE A 121 -1.70 5.88 20.75
CA PHE A 121 -1.28 5.59 19.41
C PHE A 121 -0.44 4.30 19.37
N GLN A 122 -0.89 3.31 18.58
CA GLN A 122 -0.22 2.02 18.48
C GLN A 122 1.18 2.13 17.87
N GLY A 123 1.37 3.04 16.89
CA GLY A 123 2.66 3.36 16.28
C GLY A 123 3.23 2.31 15.32
N PHE A 124 2.65 1.13 15.31
CA PHE A 124 3.01 -0.01 14.46
C PHE A 124 1.75 -0.81 14.13
N GLY A 125 1.62 -1.33 12.92
CA GLY A 125 0.51 -2.17 12.53
C GLY A 125 0.87 -3.17 11.45
N ARG A 126 0.06 -4.24 11.33
CA ARG A 126 0.20 -5.32 10.37
C ARG A 126 -1.10 -5.57 9.62
N PHE A 127 -0.95 -5.99 8.37
CA PHE A 127 -2.07 -6.45 7.55
C PHE A 127 -1.61 -7.58 6.62
N MET A 128 -2.44 -8.61 6.47
CA MET A 128 -2.20 -9.69 5.51
C MET A 128 -3.02 -9.43 4.26
N THR A 129 -2.38 -9.34 3.10
CA THR A 129 -3.07 -9.09 1.84
C THR A 129 -4.00 -10.26 1.48
N GLY A 130 -5.20 -9.90 0.99
CA GLY A 130 -6.14 -10.87 0.43
C GLY A 130 -5.71 -11.37 -0.96
N ARG A 131 -6.57 -12.17 -1.61
CA ARG A 131 -6.35 -12.70 -2.97
C ARG A 131 -6.17 -11.61 -4.02
N ASP A 132 -6.72 -10.44 -3.78
CA ASP A 132 -6.64 -9.27 -4.65
C ASP A 132 -5.40 -8.38 -4.38
N GLY A 133 -4.54 -8.81 -3.45
CA GLY A 133 -3.34 -8.10 -3.04
C GLY A 133 -3.59 -6.82 -2.21
N ARG A 134 -4.83 -6.52 -1.84
CA ARG A 134 -5.18 -5.28 -1.13
C ARG A 134 -4.75 -5.33 0.33
N TYR A 135 -4.40 -4.14 0.84
CA TYR A 135 -4.14 -3.88 2.25
C TYR A 135 -4.78 -2.56 2.69
N TYR A 136 -4.94 -2.41 3.99
CA TYR A 136 -5.58 -1.25 4.59
C TYR A 136 -5.08 -1.02 6.02
N PHE A 137 -4.86 0.26 6.36
CA PHE A 137 -4.55 0.72 7.71
C PHE A 137 -5.38 1.96 8.05
N ARG A 138 -5.82 2.06 9.29
CA ARG A 138 -6.37 3.25 9.88
C ARG A 138 -5.34 3.84 10.83
N THR A 139 -4.83 5.02 10.51
CA THR A 139 -3.74 5.67 11.23
C THR A 139 -3.94 7.18 11.31
N ILE A 140 -2.93 7.95 11.68
CA ILE A 140 -2.94 9.41 11.62
C ILE A 140 -2.11 9.89 10.42
N LYS A 141 -2.42 11.09 9.93
CA LYS A 141 -1.55 11.78 8.98
C LYS A 141 -0.16 11.90 9.60
N PRO A 142 0.90 11.43 8.93
CA PRO A 142 2.24 11.52 9.49
C PRO A 142 2.66 12.98 9.69
N VAL A 143 3.50 13.21 10.69
CA VAL A 143 4.08 14.51 11.02
C VAL A 143 5.59 14.49 10.82
N PRO A 144 6.24 15.66 10.65
CA PRO A 144 7.69 15.70 10.57
C PRO A 144 8.31 15.32 11.92
N TYR A 145 9.48 14.69 11.89
CA TYR A 145 10.28 14.46 13.09
C TYR A 145 11.75 14.74 12.81
N GLY A 146 12.42 15.48 13.71
CA GLY A 146 13.81 15.93 13.49
C GLY A 146 13.96 16.60 12.12
N PRO A 147 14.97 16.22 11.31
CA PRO A 147 15.17 16.77 9.96
C PRO A 147 14.32 16.07 8.88
N ARG A 148 13.48 15.11 9.25
CA ARG A 148 12.71 14.29 8.30
C ARG A 148 11.35 14.91 8.00
N THR A 149 10.98 14.90 6.72
CA THR A 149 9.63 15.21 6.27
C THR A 149 8.61 14.19 6.80
N PRO A 150 7.29 14.49 6.84
CA PRO A 150 6.26 13.53 7.20
C PRO A 150 6.33 12.27 6.36
N HIS A 151 6.39 11.10 6.98
CA HIS A 151 6.45 9.82 6.29
C HIS A 151 5.91 8.67 7.15
N ILE A 152 5.52 7.60 6.47
CA ILE A 152 5.18 6.31 7.06
C ILE A 152 6.17 5.29 6.52
N HIS A 153 6.81 4.55 7.40
CA HIS A 153 7.63 3.40 7.01
C HIS A 153 6.75 2.22 6.64
N VAL A 154 7.19 1.45 5.64
CA VAL A 154 6.46 0.28 5.15
C VAL A 154 7.45 -0.86 4.94
N ALA A 155 7.09 -2.05 5.41
CA ALA A 155 7.78 -3.30 5.07
C ALA A 155 6.78 -4.31 4.51
N VAL A 156 7.22 -5.07 3.51
CA VAL A 156 6.43 -6.16 2.92
C VAL A 156 7.20 -7.45 3.07
N TYR A 157 6.50 -8.47 3.56
CA TYR A 157 7.06 -9.82 3.73
C TYR A 157 6.28 -10.83 2.90
N ARG A 158 6.98 -11.82 2.39
CA ARG A 158 6.39 -13.07 1.88
C ARG A 158 6.87 -14.21 2.76
N GLY A 159 5.92 -14.86 3.43
CA GLY A 159 6.27 -15.76 4.52
C GLY A 159 7.14 -15.06 5.57
N ASN A 160 8.30 -15.63 5.87
CA ASN A 160 9.26 -15.06 6.83
C ASN A 160 10.31 -14.15 6.16
N LYS A 161 10.30 -14.01 4.83
CA LYS A 161 11.29 -13.24 4.10
C LYS A 161 10.78 -11.81 3.87
N ARG A 162 11.57 -10.82 4.28
CA ARG A 162 11.31 -9.41 3.97
C ARG A 162 11.63 -9.16 2.49
N ALA A 163 10.62 -8.83 1.69
CA ALA A 163 10.73 -8.58 0.27
C ALA A 163 11.04 -7.12 -0.04
N LEU A 164 10.52 -6.19 0.79
CA LEU A 164 10.71 -4.75 0.59
C LEU A 164 10.74 -4.04 1.95
N THR A 165 11.59 -3.03 2.07
CA THR A 165 11.47 -1.95 3.05
C THR A 165 11.48 -0.64 2.30
N THR A 166 10.51 0.23 2.58
CA THR A 166 10.38 1.52 1.94
C THR A 166 9.71 2.54 2.86
N GLN A 167 9.44 3.72 2.35
CA GLN A 167 8.72 4.79 3.06
C GLN A 167 7.74 5.43 2.09
N CYS A 168 6.55 5.82 2.53
CA CYS A 168 5.69 6.68 1.76
C CYS A 168 5.68 8.09 2.36
N PHE A 169 5.64 9.09 1.50
CA PHE A 169 5.73 10.52 1.83
C PHE A 169 4.45 11.23 1.42
N ILE A 170 4.17 12.37 2.04
CA ILE A 170 3.03 13.21 1.65
C ILE A 170 3.40 13.98 0.38
N ASP A 171 2.64 13.75 -0.69
CA ASP A 171 2.79 14.52 -1.93
C ASP A 171 2.55 16.01 -1.68
N GLY A 172 3.43 16.86 -2.23
CA GLY A 172 3.36 18.31 -2.08
C GLY A 172 3.78 18.86 -0.70
N ASP A 173 4.26 18.02 0.24
CA ASP A 173 4.78 18.55 1.51
C ASP A 173 6.07 19.35 1.29
N LYS A 174 6.12 20.56 1.88
CA LYS A 174 7.26 21.49 1.73
C LYS A 174 8.57 20.93 2.33
N GLY A 175 8.48 20.02 3.28
CA GLY A 175 9.63 19.34 3.90
C GLY A 175 10.37 18.42 2.93
N ASN A 176 9.66 17.88 1.91
CA ASN A 176 10.25 16.96 0.93
C ASN A 176 11.49 17.53 0.25
N ALA A 177 11.47 18.81 -0.09
CA ALA A 177 12.60 19.50 -0.70
C ALA A 177 13.84 19.62 0.19
N LYS A 178 13.71 19.42 1.51
CA LYS A 178 14.79 19.51 2.49
C LYS A 178 15.25 18.14 3.00
N ASP A 179 14.46 17.10 2.83
CA ASP A 179 14.77 15.75 3.35
C ASP A 179 15.95 15.13 2.60
N GLY A 180 16.98 14.76 3.34
CA GLY A 180 18.23 14.23 2.77
C GLY A 180 18.10 12.86 2.14
N LEU A 181 17.14 12.02 2.59
CA LEU A 181 16.90 10.70 1.99
C LEU A 181 16.14 10.83 0.67
N ILE A 182 15.16 11.73 0.60
CA ILE A 182 14.46 12.07 -0.65
C ILE A 182 15.44 12.57 -1.70
N LYS A 183 16.30 13.52 -1.33
CA LYS A 183 17.32 14.06 -2.24
C LYS A 183 18.28 12.98 -2.75
N ARG A 184 18.67 12.04 -1.88
CA ARG A 184 19.57 10.94 -2.25
C ARG A 184 18.91 9.94 -3.19
N LEU A 185 17.61 9.68 -3.03
CA LEU A 185 16.85 8.77 -3.89
C LEU A 185 16.65 9.36 -5.30
N GLY A 186 16.45 10.68 -5.41
CA GLY A 186 16.25 11.36 -6.68
C GLY A 186 14.87 11.04 -7.32
N ASP A 187 14.82 10.96 -8.66
CA ASP A 187 13.59 10.78 -9.43
C ASP A 187 12.70 9.59 -9.03
N PRO A 188 13.24 8.43 -8.61
CA PRO A 188 12.40 7.32 -8.17
C PRO A 188 11.47 7.64 -7.00
N VAL A 189 11.74 8.71 -6.23
CA VAL A 189 10.90 9.14 -5.10
C VAL A 189 9.45 9.43 -5.50
N LYS A 190 9.19 9.76 -6.76
CA LYS A 190 7.82 9.99 -7.27
C LYS A 190 6.88 8.79 -7.03
N HIS A 191 7.42 7.57 -7.01
CA HIS A 191 6.68 6.34 -6.72
C HIS A 191 6.40 6.13 -5.23
N LEU A 192 6.94 6.98 -4.36
CA LEU A 192 6.74 6.96 -2.91
C LEU A 192 5.86 8.12 -2.43
N MET A 193 5.40 8.99 -3.32
CA MET A 193 4.55 10.13 -2.98
C MET A 193 3.08 9.71 -2.93
N VAL A 194 2.42 10.04 -1.82
CA VAL A 194 1.02 9.72 -1.56
C VAL A 194 0.24 11.00 -1.36
N LYS A 195 -0.82 11.16 -2.14
CA LYS A 195 -1.77 12.26 -1.97
C LYS A 195 -2.79 11.89 -0.91
N PHE A 196 -2.68 12.50 0.26
CA PHE A 196 -3.69 12.38 1.32
C PHE A 196 -4.82 13.37 1.08
N ALA A 197 -5.93 12.88 0.52
CA ALA A 197 -7.09 13.70 0.18
C ALA A 197 -8.19 13.58 1.24
N PRO A 198 -8.95 14.65 1.53
CA PRO A 198 -10.12 14.58 2.39
C PRO A 198 -11.16 13.58 1.85
N ILE A 199 -11.73 12.77 2.74
CA ILE A 199 -12.85 11.91 2.40
C ILE A 199 -14.11 12.75 2.32
N PRO A 200 -14.83 12.76 1.17
CA PRO A 200 -16.05 13.53 1.03
C PRO A 200 -17.07 13.19 2.12
N ASN A 201 -17.68 14.22 2.70
CA ASN A 201 -18.72 14.11 3.74
C ASN A 201 -18.25 13.44 5.06
N SER A 202 -16.95 13.23 5.29
CA SER A 202 -16.47 12.78 6.60
C SER A 202 -16.71 13.86 7.65
N LYS A 203 -17.47 13.52 8.71
CA LYS A 203 -17.72 14.43 9.83
C LYS A 203 -16.48 14.68 10.69
N ALA A 204 -15.54 13.77 10.68
CA ALA A 204 -14.29 13.84 11.43
C ALA A 204 -13.14 14.47 10.62
N GLY A 205 -13.37 14.85 9.35
CA GLY A 205 -12.33 15.40 8.48
C GLY A 205 -11.24 14.36 8.13
N GLU A 206 -11.65 13.10 7.99
CA GLU A 206 -10.75 11.99 7.68
C GLU A 206 -10.11 12.13 6.30
N LEU A 207 -8.91 11.61 6.18
CA LEU A 207 -8.13 11.58 4.95
C LEU A 207 -8.04 10.17 4.39
N SER A 208 -7.87 10.06 3.09
CA SER A 208 -7.54 8.81 2.39
C SER A 208 -6.28 9.00 1.56
N GLY A 209 -5.39 8.02 1.58
CA GLY A 209 -4.18 7.96 0.77
C GLY A 209 -4.01 6.58 0.17
N GLU A 210 -3.76 6.52 -1.13
CA GLU A 210 -3.49 5.27 -1.84
C GLU A 210 -1.98 5.13 -2.08
N PHE A 211 -1.40 4.03 -1.60
CA PHE A 211 0.00 3.68 -1.81
C PHE A 211 0.09 2.27 -2.38
N ASN A 212 0.22 2.16 -3.70
CA ASN A 212 0.39 0.88 -4.38
C ASN A 212 1.86 0.47 -4.35
N ILE A 213 2.11 -0.82 -4.08
CA ILE A 213 3.44 -1.39 -3.92
C ILE A 213 3.68 -2.43 -5.01
N VAL A 214 4.76 -2.25 -5.75
CA VAL A 214 5.21 -3.18 -6.78
C VAL A 214 6.48 -3.86 -6.33
N LEU A 215 6.45 -5.18 -6.16
CA LEU A 215 7.63 -5.98 -5.78
C LEU A 215 8.43 -6.36 -7.02
N GLY A 216 9.72 -6.03 -7.04
CA GLY A 216 10.62 -6.29 -8.18
C GLY A 216 10.98 -7.74 -8.39
N VAL A 217 11.03 -8.52 -7.33
CA VAL A 217 11.26 -9.95 -7.39
C VAL A 217 10.08 -10.65 -6.74
N THR A 218 9.46 -11.59 -7.46
CA THR A 218 8.60 -12.57 -6.80
C THR A 218 9.55 -13.49 -6.01
N PRO A 219 9.59 -13.41 -4.66
CA PRO A 219 10.36 -14.37 -3.91
C PRO A 219 9.82 -15.75 -4.29
N ASP A 220 10.72 -16.67 -4.60
CA ASP A 220 10.39 -18.05 -4.88
C ASP A 220 9.50 -18.58 -3.75
N ASP A 221 8.31 -19.01 -4.10
CA ASP A 221 7.31 -19.47 -3.12
C ASP A 221 7.71 -20.84 -2.57
N GLY A 222 9.00 -21.06 -2.33
CA GLY A 222 9.58 -22.28 -1.79
C GLY A 222 8.55 -23.32 -1.35
N HIS A 223 8.00 -24.04 -2.31
CA HIS A 223 7.32 -25.29 -2.05
C HIS A 223 8.42 -26.34 -1.76
N GLU A 224 8.85 -26.44 -0.53
CA GLU A 224 9.38 -27.63 0.08
C GLU A 224 8.42 -28.12 1.18
#